data_76bdbc7b2570e8e63e7b1a7d6d20352e
#
_entry.id   76bdbc7b2570e8e63e7b1a7d6d20352e
#
_cell.length_a   1.000
_cell.length_b   1.000
_cell.length_c   1.000
_cell.angle_alpha   90.00
_cell.angle_beta   90.00
_cell.angle_gamma   90.00
#
_symmetry.space_group_name_H-M   'P 1'
#
loop_
_entity.id
_entity.type
_entity.pdbx_description
1 polymer ?
#
loop_
_entity_poly.entity_id
_entity_poly.type
_entity_poly.pdbx_seq_one_letter_code
_entity_poly.pdbx_strand_id
1 'polypeptide(L)'
;MRHGVKNKKLGVNAQHKRAILRSLATSILGKGLESEQSDRYVRTTLHKAKFARSVVDRLVTFAKKGDLSARREAARFVRDPKVLQGLFDVIGPRYAARNGGYTRVLKLGPN
;
A
#
# COMPACT_ATOMS: atom_id res chain seq x y z
N MET A 1 18.65 -18.68 -14.98
CA MET A 1 17.34 -18.05 -15.03
C MET A 1 16.81 -17.78 -13.63
N ARG A 2 16.22 -16.65 -13.46
CA ARG A 2 15.75 -16.25 -12.13
C ARG A 2 14.25 -16.46 -12.00
N HIS A 3 13.88 -17.42 -11.19
CA HIS A 3 12.47 -17.67 -10.89
C HIS A 3 12.09 -17.00 -9.59
N GLY A 4 10.87 -16.49 -9.54
CA GLY A 4 10.36 -15.89 -8.34
C GLY A 4 11.08 -14.64 -7.89
N VAL A 5 11.72 -13.95 -8.81
CA VAL A 5 12.41 -12.70 -8.48
C VAL A 5 11.39 -11.64 -8.11
N LYS A 6 11.45 -11.19 -6.86
CA LYS A 6 10.54 -10.16 -6.35
C LYS A 6 11.08 -8.75 -6.54
N ASN A 7 12.39 -8.62 -6.71
CA ASN A 7 13.06 -7.33 -6.71
C ASN A 7 13.32 -6.84 -8.11
N LYS A 8 12.27 -6.48 -8.81
CA LYS A 8 12.41 -5.83 -10.10
C LYS A 8 12.81 -4.38 -9.91
N LYS A 9 13.51 -3.85 -10.88
CA LYS A 9 14.05 -2.51 -10.81
C LYS A 9 12.95 -1.47 -10.98
N LEU A 10 12.75 -0.63 -9.99
CA LEU A 10 11.78 0.46 -10.03
C LEU A 10 12.42 1.84 -10.01
N GLY A 11 13.74 1.89 -9.99
CA GLY A 11 14.46 3.15 -9.94
C GLY A 11 15.94 2.89 -10.05
N VAL A 12 16.72 3.91 -9.77
CA VAL A 12 18.17 3.86 -9.96
C VAL A 12 18.82 2.92 -8.95
N ASN A 13 18.34 2.92 -7.70
CA ASN A 13 18.92 2.13 -6.63
C ASN A 13 17.85 1.77 -5.60
N ALA A 14 18.26 1.02 -4.58
CA ALA A 14 17.35 0.53 -3.55
C ALA A 14 16.66 1.67 -2.78
N GLN A 15 17.37 2.75 -2.52
CA GLN A 15 16.77 3.90 -1.82
C GLN A 15 15.71 4.59 -2.69
N HIS A 16 16.00 4.73 -3.96
CA HIS A 16 15.04 5.32 -4.91
C HIS A 16 13.78 4.46 -5.02
N LYS A 17 13.97 3.15 -5.13
CA LYS A 17 12.88 2.20 -5.15
C LYS A 17 12.00 2.32 -3.91
N ARG A 18 12.64 2.39 -2.74
CA ARG A 18 11.92 2.50 -1.46
C ARG A 18 11.14 3.81 -1.38
N ALA A 19 11.73 4.91 -1.85
CA ALA A 19 11.05 6.21 -1.86
C ALA A 19 9.81 6.17 -2.75
N ILE A 20 9.90 5.57 -3.93
CA ILE A 20 8.77 5.41 -4.83
C ILE A 20 7.65 4.62 -4.15
N LEU A 21 8.00 3.52 -3.53
CA LEU A 21 7.01 2.64 -2.88
C LEU A 21 6.36 3.30 -1.67
N ARG A 22 7.14 4.04 -0.88
CA ARG A 22 6.58 4.78 0.27
C ARG A 22 5.59 5.83 -0.19
N SER A 23 5.98 6.61 -1.19
CA SER A 23 5.12 7.67 -1.72
C SER A 23 3.83 7.09 -2.29
N LEU A 24 3.96 6.04 -3.09
CA LEU A 24 2.81 5.42 -3.74
C LEU A 24 1.88 4.75 -2.71
N ALA A 25 2.45 4.03 -1.74
CA ALA A 25 1.65 3.39 -0.70
C ALA A 25 0.90 4.43 0.15
N THR A 26 1.57 5.53 0.49
CA THR A 26 0.93 6.61 1.24
C THR A 26 -0.23 7.20 0.45
N SER A 27 -0.05 7.39 -0.85
CA SER A 27 -1.13 7.90 -1.71
C SER A 27 -2.31 6.93 -1.78
N ILE A 28 -2.03 5.65 -1.93
CA ILE A 28 -3.08 4.62 -2.01
C ILE A 28 -3.87 4.58 -0.70
N LEU A 29 -3.17 4.57 0.42
CA LEU A 29 -3.83 4.53 1.73
C LEU A 29 -4.61 5.81 2.00
N GLY A 30 -4.07 6.98 1.59
CA GLY A 30 -4.79 8.24 1.72
C GLY A 30 -6.08 8.23 0.91
N LYS A 31 -6.04 7.72 -0.31
CA LYS A 31 -7.26 7.58 -1.11
C LYS A 31 -8.21 6.54 -0.51
N GLY A 32 -7.68 5.55 0.16
CA GLY A 32 -8.49 4.55 0.86
C GLY A 32 -9.34 5.15 1.97
N LEU A 33 -9.04 6.36 2.41
CA LEU A 33 -9.81 7.05 3.45
C LEU A 33 -11.02 7.81 2.90
N GLU A 34 -11.14 7.92 1.58
CA GLU A 34 -12.29 8.57 0.98
C GLU A 34 -13.57 7.83 1.33
N SER A 35 -14.67 8.57 1.54
CA SER A 35 -15.93 7.99 1.96
C SER A 35 -16.57 7.14 0.87
N GLU A 36 -16.47 7.59 -0.40
CA GLU A 36 -17.02 6.85 -1.53
C GLU A 36 -16.00 5.85 -2.05
N GLN A 37 -16.42 4.60 -2.18
CA GLN A 37 -15.54 3.55 -2.67
C GLN A 37 -15.01 3.85 -4.07
N SER A 38 -15.82 4.49 -4.91
CA SER A 38 -15.42 4.83 -6.28
C SER A 38 -14.25 5.82 -6.33
N ASP A 39 -13.99 6.54 -5.23
CA ASP A 39 -12.89 7.51 -5.15
C ASP A 39 -11.61 6.89 -4.58
N ARG A 40 -11.67 5.62 -4.17
CA ARG A 40 -10.55 4.96 -3.51
C ARG A 40 -9.63 4.30 -4.53
N TYR A 41 -8.99 5.09 -5.37
CA TYR A 41 -8.08 4.55 -6.36
C TYR A 41 -6.94 5.52 -6.65
N VAL A 42 -5.84 4.95 -7.18
CA VAL A 42 -4.70 5.71 -7.65
C VAL A 42 -4.30 5.11 -9.01
N ARG A 43 -3.98 5.97 -9.96
CA ARG A 43 -3.49 5.54 -11.26
C ARG A 43 -1.98 5.58 -11.29
N THR A 44 -1.39 4.50 -11.78
CA THR A 44 0.07 4.42 -11.91
C THR A 44 0.41 3.41 -12.99
N THR A 45 1.69 3.18 -13.23
CA THR A 45 2.10 2.15 -14.17
C THR A 45 1.81 0.77 -13.60
N LEU A 46 1.58 -0.19 -14.48
CA LEU A 46 1.30 -1.56 -14.06
C LEU A 46 2.40 -2.12 -13.17
N HIS A 47 3.65 -1.86 -13.53
CA HIS A 47 4.80 -2.34 -12.80
C HIS A 47 4.81 -1.81 -11.35
N LYS A 48 4.62 -0.50 -11.20
CA LYS A 48 4.56 0.13 -9.88
C LYS A 48 3.35 -0.36 -9.08
N ALA A 49 2.22 -0.54 -9.76
CA ALA A 49 1.01 -1.02 -9.10
C ALA A 49 1.22 -2.41 -8.49
N LYS A 50 1.86 -3.31 -9.22
CA LYS A 50 2.10 -4.66 -8.73
C LYS A 50 3.02 -4.67 -7.51
N PHE A 51 4.04 -3.83 -7.49
CA PHE A 51 4.92 -3.72 -6.33
C PHE A 51 4.19 -3.08 -5.15
N ALA A 52 3.45 -2.00 -5.40
CA ALA A 52 2.75 -1.28 -4.34
C ALA A 52 1.68 -2.14 -3.68
N ARG A 53 1.04 -3.02 -4.45
CA ARG A 53 0.00 -3.89 -3.93
C ARG A 53 0.49 -4.72 -2.74
N SER A 54 1.64 -5.37 -2.88
CA SER A 54 2.17 -6.20 -1.80
C SER A 54 2.52 -5.37 -0.56
N VAL A 55 3.05 -4.16 -0.77
CA VAL A 55 3.41 -3.27 0.33
C VAL A 55 2.16 -2.78 1.06
N VAL A 56 1.15 -2.33 0.32
CA VAL A 56 -0.10 -1.83 0.91
C VAL A 56 -0.82 -2.94 1.66
N ASP A 57 -0.89 -4.14 1.08
CA ASP A 57 -1.55 -5.27 1.74
C ASP A 57 -0.85 -5.62 3.05
N ARG A 58 0.47 -5.54 3.09
CA ARG A 58 1.23 -5.76 4.34
C ARG A 58 0.90 -4.70 5.38
N LEU A 59 0.80 -3.43 4.95
CA LEU A 59 0.46 -2.33 5.86
C LEU A 59 -0.95 -2.50 6.44
N VAL A 60 -1.90 -2.95 5.64
CA VAL A 60 -3.25 -3.24 6.13
C VAL A 60 -3.22 -4.38 7.13
N THR A 61 -2.39 -5.39 6.91
CA THR A 61 -2.23 -6.49 7.86
C THR A 61 -1.72 -5.98 9.21
N PHE A 62 -0.75 -5.05 9.21
CA PHE A 62 -0.31 -4.41 10.45
C PHE A 62 -1.46 -3.66 11.13
N ALA A 63 -2.27 -2.94 10.34
CA ALA A 63 -3.40 -2.18 10.88
C ALA A 63 -4.44 -3.10 11.53
N LYS A 64 -4.64 -4.28 10.97
CA LYS A 64 -5.56 -5.27 11.53
C LYS A 64 -5.09 -5.80 12.88
N LYS A 65 -3.78 -5.97 13.04
CA LYS A 65 -3.21 -6.36 14.33
C LYS A 65 -3.43 -5.27 15.36
N GLY A 66 -3.18 -4.03 14.98
CA GLY A 66 -3.49 -2.87 15.79
C GLY A 66 -2.63 -2.66 17.03
N ASP A 67 -1.61 -3.49 17.25
CA ASP A 67 -0.77 -3.32 18.45
C ASP A 67 0.32 -2.27 18.20
N LEU A 68 1.02 -1.91 19.27
CA LEU A 68 2.05 -0.88 19.22
C LEU A 68 3.19 -1.25 18.27
N SER A 69 3.58 -2.52 18.29
CA SER A 69 4.65 -3.02 17.44
C SER A 69 4.28 -2.88 15.95
N ALA A 70 3.06 -3.27 15.60
CA ALA A 70 2.57 -3.13 14.23
C ALA A 70 2.51 -1.68 13.80
N ARG A 71 2.08 -0.79 14.70
CA ARG A 71 2.00 0.64 14.40
C ARG A 71 3.38 1.23 14.16
N ARG A 72 4.38 0.82 14.93
CA ARG A 72 5.76 1.26 14.73
C ARG A 72 6.33 0.80 13.39
N GLU A 73 6.03 -0.45 13.01
CA GLU A 73 6.47 -0.98 11.72
C GLU A 73 5.83 -0.20 10.57
N ALA A 74 4.52 0.06 10.65
CA ALA A 74 3.83 0.82 9.62
C ALA A 74 4.36 2.26 9.53
N ALA A 75 4.69 2.86 10.66
CA ALA A 75 5.18 4.25 10.71
C ALA A 75 6.52 4.42 10.00
N ARG A 76 7.32 3.37 9.91
CA ARG A 76 8.58 3.43 9.17
C ARG A 76 8.34 3.64 7.68
N PHE A 77 7.19 3.22 7.20
CA PHE A 77 6.86 3.28 5.79
C PHE A 77 5.91 4.42 5.47
N VAL A 78 4.85 4.56 6.26
CA VAL A 78 3.85 5.63 6.09
C VAL A 78 4.22 6.77 7.03
N ARG A 79 4.81 7.82 6.49
CA ARG A 79 5.32 8.94 7.30
C ARG A 79 4.33 10.06 7.49
N ASP A 80 3.24 10.07 6.77
CA ASP A 80 2.18 11.05 6.97
C ASP A 80 1.35 10.65 8.19
N PRO A 81 1.34 11.45 9.27
CA PRO A 81 0.64 11.07 10.49
C PRO A 81 -0.85 10.88 10.31
N LYS A 82 -1.47 11.68 9.43
CA LYS A 82 -2.91 11.57 9.18
C LYS A 82 -3.26 10.27 8.47
N VAL A 83 -2.43 9.88 7.50
CA VAL A 83 -2.64 8.64 6.77
C VAL A 83 -2.38 7.45 7.69
N LEU A 84 -1.34 7.52 8.51
CA LEU A 84 -1.04 6.46 9.47
C LEU A 84 -2.19 6.27 10.46
N GLN A 85 -2.71 7.36 11.00
CA GLN A 85 -3.83 7.30 11.90
C GLN A 85 -5.06 6.70 11.24
N GLY A 86 -5.37 7.14 10.02
CA GLY A 86 -6.50 6.61 9.25
C GLY A 86 -6.34 5.14 8.92
N LEU A 87 -5.11 4.71 8.65
CA LEU A 87 -4.82 3.30 8.39
C LEU A 87 -5.26 2.43 9.57
N PHE A 88 -4.92 2.81 10.79
CA PHE A 88 -5.25 2.03 11.97
C PHE A 88 -6.69 2.24 12.46
N ASP A 89 -7.24 3.44 12.30
CA ASP A 89 -8.57 3.76 12.82
C ASP A 89 -9.70 3.42 11.86
N VAL A 90 -9.44 3.48 10.55
CA VAL A 90 -10.48 3.31 9.54
C VAL A 90 -10.25 2.07 8.68
N ILE A 91 -9.08 1.98 8.08
CA ILE A 91 -8.81 0.92 7.09
C ILE A 91 -8.68 -0.44 7.77
N GLY A 92 -7.94 -0.54 8.86
CA GLY A 92 -7.79 -1.79 9.59
C GLY A 92 -9.13 -2.42 9.99
N PRO A 93 -10.00 -1.66 10.69
CA PRO A 93 -11.33 -2.16 11.04
C PRO A 93 -12.19 -2.54 9.84
N ARG A 94 -12.06 -1.79 8.72
CA ARG A 94 -12.83 -2.07 7.52
C ARG A 94 -12.57 -3.47 6.98
N TYR A 95 -11.35 -3.96 7.11
CA TYR A 95 -10.93 -5.26 6.57
C TYR A 95 -10.69 -6.31 7.64
N ALA A 96 -11.19 -6.10 8.85
CA ALA A 96 -10.91 -6.99 9.99
C ALA A 96 -11.30 -8.45 9.70
N ALA A 97 -12.38 -8.66 8.97
CA ALA A 97 -12.88 -10.00 8.67
C ALA A 97 -12.31 -10.58 7.36
N ARG A 98 -11.47 -9.83 6.66
CA ARG A 98 -10.96 -10.26 5.36
C ARG A 98 -9.52 -10.77 5.49
N ASN A 99 -9.24 -11.93 4.92
CA ASN A 99 -7.95 -12.59 5.03
C ASN A 99 -7.03 -12.31 3.85
N GLY A 100 -6.67 -11.03 3.65
CA GLY A 100 -5.79 -10.63 2.56
C GLY A 100 -6.55 -10.12 1.35
N GLY A 101 -5.80 -9.71 0.31
CA GLY A 101 -6.40 -9.20 -0.91
C GLY A 101 -7.14 -7.90 -0.70
N TYR A 102 -6.52 -6.94 0.00
CA TYR A 102 -7.17 -5.68 0.33
C TYR A 102 -7.12 -4.67 -0.81
N THR A 103 -6.26 -4.90 -1.78
CA THR A 103 -6.12 -4.02 -2.94
C THR A 103 -6.31 -4.82 -4.21
N ARG A 104 -6.60 -4.12 -5.29
CA ARG A 104 -6.80 -4.74 -6.59
C ARG A 104 -6.15 -3.88 -7.66
N VAL A 105 -5.44 -4.54 -8.58
CA VAL A 105 -4.82 -3.87 -9.72
C VAL A 105 -5.72 -4.08 -10.93
N LEU A 106 -6.21 -2.98 -11.50
CA LEU A 106 -7.07 -3.00 -12.68
C LEU A 106 -6.29 -2.39 -13.84
N LYS A 107 -6.21 -3.12 -14.94
CA LYS A 107 -5.58 -2.61 -16.14
C LYS A 107 -6.58 -1.73 -16.87
N LEU A 108 -6.16 -0.50 -17.18
CA LEU A 108 -7.02 0.42 -17.90
C LEU A 108 -6.97 0.21 -19.41
N GLY A 109 -6.02 -0.59 -19.87
CA GLY A 109 -5.86 -0.88 -21.27
C GLY A 109 -5.07 0.20 -22.00
N PRO A 110 -4.73 -0.05 -23.26
CA PRO A 110 -4.03 0.94 -24.08
C PRO A 110 -5.00 2.06 -24.48
N ASN A 111 -4.44 3.24 -24.63
CA ASN A 111 -5.19 4.41 -25.13
C ASN A 111 -5.04 4.52 -26.63
#